data_3a829a6b173b00de1abffcb969c5ac34
#
_entry.id   3a829a6b173b00de1abffcb969c5ac34
#
_cell.length_a   1.000
_cell.length_b   1.000
_cell.length_c   1.000
_cell.angle_alpha   90.00
_cell.angle_beta   90.00
_cell.angle_gamma   90.00
#
_symmetry.space_group_name_H-M   'P 1'
#
loop_
_entity.id
_entity.type
_entity.pdbx_description
1 polymer ?
#
loop_
_entity_poly.entity_id
_entity_poly.type
_entity_poly.pdbx_seq_one_letter_code
_entity_poly.pdbx_strand_id
1 'polypeptide(L)'
;NYLPVGSQKATEFYAECALEAGVAFVNCIPVFIASDPAWAARFRAAGVPVIGDDIKAQVGATIVHRTLADLFRRRGVKVERTYQLNTGGNTDFLNMWARDRLASKKVSKTEAVQAALGERLA
;
A
#
# COMPACT_ATOMS: atom_id res chain seq x y z
N ASN A 1 8.72 -4.48 -9.42
CA ASN A 1 7.58 -3.86 -10.09
C ASN A 1 7.42 -2.40 -9.68
N TYR A 2 7.57 -1.50 -10.65
CA TYR A 2 7.43 -0.04 -10.52
C TYR A 2 6.45 0.53 -11.56
N LEU A 3 5.47 -0.25 -11.95
CA LEU A 3 4.45 0.18 -12.90
C LEU A 3 3.64 1.36 -12.36
N PRO A 4 3.02 2.17 -13.23
CA PRO A 4 2.13 3.24 -12.79
C PRO A 4 0.98 2.72 -11.91
N VAL A 5 0.53 3.54 -10.98
CA VAL A 5 -0.63 3.22 -10.12
C VAL A 5 -1.85 2.89 -10.98
N GLY A 6 -2.56 1.81 -10.62
CA GLY A 6 -3.71 1.31 -11.37
C GLY A 6 -3.38 0.25 -12.42
N SER A 7 -2.12 -0.22 -12.48
CA SER A 7 -1.68 -1.30 -13.39
C SER A 7 -1.98 -2.69 -12.83
N GLN A 8 -3.21 -2.94 -12.38
CA GLN A 8 -3.62 -4.21 -11.73
C GLN A 8 -3.25 -5.42 -12.57
N LYS A 9 -3.83 -5.52 -13.77
CA LYS A 9 -3.64 -6.67 -14.67
C LYS A 9 -2.18 -6.89 -15.08
N ALA A 10 -1.44 -5.81 -15.32
CA ALA A 10 -0.04 -5.91 -15.67
C ALA A 10 0.81 -6.40 -14.49
N THR A 11 0.50 -5.97 -13.27
CA THR A 11 1.18 -6.43 -12.05
C THR A 11 0.94 -7.92 -11.83
N GLU A 12 -0.29 -8.37 -11.95
CA GLU A 12 -0.66 -9.80 -11.85
C GLU A 12 0.07 -10.62 -12.91
N PHE A 13 0.11 -10.14 -14.16
CA PHE A 13 0.84 -10.80 -15.25
C PHE A 13 2.34 -10.94 -14.92
N TYR A 14 3.00 -9.88 -14.44
CA TYR A 14 4.42 -9.96 -14.09
C TYR A 14 4.67 -10.81 -12.83
N ALA A 15 3.74 -10.85 -11.89
CA ALA A 15 3.83 -11.78 -10.76
C ALA A 15 3.75 -13.24 -11.20
N GLU A 16 2.89 -13.56 -12.20
CA GLU A 16 2.86 -14.87 -12.86
C GLU A 16 4.20 -15.21 -13.52
N CYS A 17 4.71 -14.29 -14.33
CA CYS A 17 6.01 -14.49 -15.00
C CYS A 17 7.14 -14.74 -13.99
N ALA A 18 7.12 -14.04 -12.85
CA ALA A 18 8.11 -14.24 -11.79
C ALA A 18 8.01 -15.64 -11.16
N LEU A 19 6.78 -16.12 -10.91
CA LEU A 19 6.55 -17.48 -10.42
C LEU A 19 7.03 -18.54 -11.42
N GLU A 20 6.67 -18.40 -12.69
CA GLU A 20 7.08 -19.32 -13.76
C GLU A 20 8.60 -19.35 -13.94
N ALA A 21 9.25 -18.21 -13.85
CA ALA A 21 10.69 -18.08 -13.96
C ALA A 21 11.45 -18.47 -12.68
N GLY A 22 10.76 -18.69 -11.55
CA GLY A 22 11.38 -18.99 -10.26
C GLY A 22 12.21 -17.84 -9.69
N VAL A 23 11.86 -16.58 -10.01
CA VAL A 23 12.58 -15.39 -9.55
C VAL A 23 11.79 -14.61 -8.49
N ALA A 24 12.51 -14.03 -7.53
CA ALA A 24 11.91 -13.21 -6.48
C ALA A 24 11.15 -12.00 -7.06
N PHE A 25 10.03 -11.63 -6.44
CA PHE A 25 9.19 -10.52 -6.87
C PHE A 25 9.10 -9.44 -5.80
N VAL A 26 9.48 -8.21 -6.16
CA VAL A 26 9.36 -7.03 -5.28
C VAL A 26 8.31 -6.09 -5.86
N ASN A 27 7.17 -5.97 -5.19
CA ASN A 27 6.07 -5.11 -5.63
C ASN A 27 6.08 -3.76 -4.90
N CYS A 28 6.43 -2.69 -5.61
CA CYS A 28 6.55 -1.35 -5.03
C CYS A 28 5.28 -0.51 -5.17
N ILE A 29 4.24 -1.01 -5.84
CA ILE A 29 3.00 -0.25 -6.11
C ILE A 29 1.81 -0.80 -5.31
N PRO A 30 0.73 -0.01 -5.13
CA PRO A 30 -0.43 -0.42 -4.34
C PRO A 30 -1.37 -1.38 -5.10
N VAL A 31 -0.82 -2.50 -5.56
CA VAL A 31 -1.55 -3.67 -6.05
C VAL A 31 -1.23 -4.82 -5.10
N PHE A 32 -2.23 -5.44 -4.52
CA PHE A 32 -2.03 -6.45 -3.49
C PHE A 32 -1.59 -7.79 -4.10
N ILE A 33 -0.31 -8.11 -4.00
CA ILE A 33 0.30 -9.40 -4.35
C ILE A 33 0.85 -10.07 -3.09
N ALA A 34 1.80 -9.44 -2.41
CA ALA A 34 2.39 -10.02 -1.20
C ALA A 34 1.40 -10.08 -0.03
N SER A 35 0.48 -9.13 0.05
CA SER A 35 -0.57 -9.06 1.08
C SER A 35 -1.82 -9.89 0.76
N ASP A 36 -1.98 -10.35 -0.48
CA ASP A 36 -3.09 -11.22 -0.87
C ASP A 36 -2.80 -12.68 -0.49
N PRO A 37 -3.66 -13.35 0.30
CA PRO A 37 -3.41 -14.70 0.77
C PRO A 37 -3.26 -15.74 -0.35
N ALA A 38 -3.99 -15.60 -1.46
CA ALA A 38 -3.93 -16.54 -2.58
C ALA A 38 -2.59 -16.41 -3.32
N TRP A 39 -2.15 -15.20 -3.60
CA TRP A 39 -0.84 -14.95 -4.19
C TRP A 39 0.30 -15.38 -3.26
N ALA A 40 0.23 -15.02 -1.98
CA ALA A 40 1.23 -15.40 -0.98
C ALA A 40 1.36 -16.94 -0.86
N ALA A 41 0.25 -17.67 -0.93
CA ALA A 41 0.27 -19.13 -0.92
C ALA A 41 0.97 -19.71 -2.17
N ARG A 42 0.76 -19.14 -3.34
CA ARG A 42 1.39 -19.56 -4.59
C ARG A 42 2.91 -19.34 -4.56
N PHE A 43 3.35 -18.15 -4.14
CA PHE A 43 4.79 -17.85 -3.96
C PHE A 43 5.45 -18.78 -2.95
N ARG A 44 4.77 -19.06 -1.84
CA ARG A 44 5.25 -19.99 -0.82
C ARG A 44 5.37 -21.42 -1.36
N ALA A 45 4.37 -21.90 -2.10
CA ALA A 45 4.39 -23.24 -2.69
C ALA A 45 5.49 -23.39 -3.74
N ALA A 46 5.79 -22.33 -4.49
CA ALA A 46 6.88 -22.31 -5.45
C ALA A 46 8.29 -22.13 -4.79
N GLY A 47 8.34 -21.81 -3.49
CA GLY A 47 9.61 -21.49 -2.81
C GLY A 47 10.24 -20.18 -3.29
N VAL A 48 9.45 -19.28 -3.86
CA VAL A 48 9.92 -18.02 -4.46
C VAL A 48 9.59 -16.85 -3.50
N PRO A 49 10.58 -16.01 -3.13
CA PRO A 49 10.33 -14.86 -2.28
C PRO A 49 9.46 -13.80 -2.95
N VAL A 50 8.53 -13.22 -2.17
CA VAL A 50 7.74 -12.06 -2.57
C VAL A 50 7.77 -11.01 -1.48
N ILE A 51 7.98 -9.75 -1.85
CA ILE A 51 7.98 -8.58 -0.94
C ILE A 51 7.10 -7.49 -1.56
N GLY A 52 6.33 -6.85 -0.75
CA GLY A 52 5.43 -5.74 -1.11
C GLY A 52 4.35 -5.61 -0.03
N ASP A 53 3.33 -4.89 -0.24
CA ASP A 53 3.01 -4.08 -1.42
C ASP A 53 3.14 -2.59 -1.05
N ASP A 54 3.16 -1.71 -2.07
CA ASP A 54 3.13 -0.25 -1.86
C ASP A 54 4.31 0.24 -0.98
N ILE A 55 5.54 0.08 -1.48
CA ILE A 55 6.74 0.56 -0.77
C ILE A 55 6.66 2.07 -0.59
N LYS A 56 6.58 2.50 0.66
CA LYS A 56 6.39 3.89 1.04
C LYS A 56 7.63 4.74 0.77
N ALA A 57 7.43 6.01 0.43
CA ALA A 57 8.51 6.99 0.46
C ALA A 57 9.11 7.10 1.87
N GLN A 58 10.40 7.42 1.97
CA GLN A 58 11.09 7.59 3.26
C GLN A 58 10.48 8.72 4.09
N VAL A 59 10.09 9.80 3.43
CA VAL A 59 9.34 10.92 4.01
C VAL A 59 8.20 11.27 3.08
N GLY A 60 6.99 11.25 3.57
CA GLY A 60 5.77 11.60 2.83
C GLY A 60 4.63 11.85 3.80
N ALA A 61 3.52 12.37 3.28
CA ALA A 61 2.36 12.74 4.11
C ALA A 61 1.88 11.60 5.02
N THR A 62 1.83 10.37 4.50
CA THR A 62 1.42 9.20 5.29
C THR A 62 2.42 8.85 6.37
N ILE A 63 3.72 9.00 6.14
CA ILE A 63 4.76 8.74 7.14
C ILE A 63 4.67 9.75 8.28
N VAL A 64 4.55 11.04 7.95
CA VAL A 64 4.36 12.10 8.95
C VAL A 64 3.08 11.86 9.76
N HIS A 65 1.97 11.55 9.10
CA HIS A 65 0.69 11.29 9.73
C HIS A 65 0.75 10.11 10.72
N ARG A 66 1.37 8.99 10.32
CA ARG A 66 1.59 7.84 11.21
C ARG A 66 2.44 8.19 12.43
N THR A 67 3.51 8.95 12.23
CA THR A 67 4.40 9.37 13.31
C THR A 67 3.67 10.23 14.33
N LEU A 68 2.84 11.17 13.87
CA LEU A 68 2.01 11.99 14.75
C LEU A 68 0.96 11.17 15.47
N ALA A 69 0.29 10.24 14.79
CA ALA A 69 -0.69 9.34 15.40
C ALA A 69 -0.05 8.49 16.52
N ASP A 70 1.11 7.91 16.27
CA ASP A 70 1.85 7.12 17.27
C ASP A 70 2.33 8.00 18.44
N LEU A 71 2.77 9.22 18.17
CA LEU A 71 3.14 10.19 19.19
C LEU A 71 1.95 10.47 20.13
N PHE A 72 0.77 10.77 19.60
CA PHE A 72 -0.42 11.02 20.39
C PHE A 72 -0.79 9.80 21.23
N ARG A 73 -0.81 8.63 20.65
CA ARG A 73 -1.04 7.37 21.37
C ARG A 73 -0.07 7.20 22.55
N ARG A 74 1.24 7.36 22.32
CA ARG A 74 2.28 7.23 23.37
C ARG A 74 2.16 8.28 24.45
N ARG A 75 1.57 9.42 24.14
CA ARG A 75 1.32 10.49 25.10
C ARG A 75 -0.03 10.36 25.82
N GLY A 76 -0.80 9.30 25.56
CA GLY A 76 -2.10 9.07 26.16
C GLY A 76 -3.20 10.01 25.63
N VAL A 77 -2.98 10.61 24.48
CA VAL A 77 -3.96 11.48 23.83
C VAL A 77 -4.82 10.64 22.90
N LYS A 78 -6.13 10.64 23.11
CA LYS A 78 -7.09 10.00 22.23
C LYS A 78 -7.30 10.84 20.97
N VAL A 79 -7.06 10.23 19.80
CA VAL A 79 -7.34 10.86 18.51
C VAL A 79 -8.76 10.48 18.09
N GLU A 80 -9.69 11.41 18.14
CA GLU A 80 -11.08 11.15 17.74
C GLU A 80 -11.27 11.19 16.22
N ARG A 81 -10.63 12.14 15.55
CA ARG A 81 -10.68 12.29 14.09
C ARG A 81 -9.37 12.80 13.55
N THR A 82 -9.06 12.40 12.33
CA THR A 82 -7.90 12.90 11.61
C THR A 82 -8.16 12.94 10.12
N TYR A 83 -7.53 13.89 9.43
CA TYR A 83 -7.65 14.07 7.99
C TYR A 83 -6.27 14.27 7.38
N GLN A 84 -6.06 13.64 6.24
CA GLN A 84 -4.90 13.90 5.39
C GLN A 84 -5.37 14.37 4.02
N LEU A 85 -5.12 15.63 3.71
CA LEU A 85 -5.43 16.21 2.42
C LEU A 85 -4.15 16.33 1.61
N ASN A 86 -4.16 15.77 0.41
CA ASN A 86 -3.05 15.85 -0.52
C ASN A 86 -3.44 16.76 -1.68
N THR A 87 -2.61 17.76 -1.95
CA THR A 87 -2.74 18.63 -3.12
C THR A 87 -1.59 18.32 -4.08
N GLY A 88 -1.87 18.32 -5.37
CA GLY A 88 -0.87 18.07 -6.39
C GLY A 88 -1.46 18.27 -7.78
N GLY A 89 -0.60 18.42 -8.77
CA GLY A 89 -0.97 18.74 -10.14
C GLY A 89 -0.27 17.89 -11.21
N ASN A 90 0.23 16.72 -10.85
CA ASN A 90 0.87 15.82 -11.80
C ASN A 90 -0.10 14.75 -12.35
N THR A 91 0.35 14.01 -13.34
CA THR A 91 -0.41 12.94 -13.99
C THR A 91 -0.90 11.86 -13.03
N ASP A 92 -0.24 11.68 -11.88
CA ASP A 92 -0.64 10.72 -10.85
C ASP A 92 -2.00 11.09 -10.23
N PHE A 93 -2.30 12.39 -10.12
CA PHE A 93 -3.63 12.86 -9.67
C PHE A 93 -4.72 12.66 -10.72
N LEU A 94 -4.41 12.84 -12.00
CA LEU A 94 -5.32 12.49 -13.10
C LEU A 94 -5.66 10.99 -13.10
N ASN A 95 -4.67 10.13 -12.88
CA ASN A 95 -4.87 8.69 -12.77
C ASN A 95 -5.72 8.29 -11.55
N MET A 96 -5.70 9.08 -10.46
CA MET A 96 -6.52 8.82 -9.27
C MET A 96 -7.99 9.23 -9.43
N TRP A 97 -8.37 9.93 -10.50
CA TRP A 97 -9.76 10.25 -10.79
C TRP A 97 -10.58 9.03 -11.23
N ALA A 98 -9.94 8.00 -11.75
CA ALA A 98 -10.59 6.72 -11.99
C ALA A 98 -10.85 6.02 -10.64
N ARG A 99 -12.14 5.84 -10.29
CA ARG A 99 -12.59 5.33 -8.96
C ARG A 99 -12.02 3.97 -8.59
N ASP A 100 -11.87 3.10 -9.54
CA ASP A 100 -11.30 1.75 -9.43
C ASP A 100 -9.80 1.79 -9.05
N ARG A 101 -9.06 2.80 -9.49
CA ARG A 101 -7.65 3.01 -9.15
C ARG A 101 -7.45 3.64 -7.77
N LEU A 102 -8.46 4.34 -7.26
CA LEU A 102 -8.42 5.01 -5.96
C LEU A 102 -8.65 4.05 -4.79
N ALA A 103 -9.38 2.97 -4.99
CA ALA A 103 -9.81 2.07 -3.92
C ALA A 103 -8.64 1.46 -3.14
N SER A 104 -7.67 0.86 -3.81
CA SER A 104 -6.49 0.25 -3.16
C SER A 104 -5.64 1.28 -2.41
N LYS A 105 -5.48 2.49 -2.97
CA LYS A 105 -4.71 3.56 -2.34
C LYS A 105 -5.38 4.11 -1.07
N LYS A 106 -6.72 4.14 -1.00
CA LYS A 106 -7.46 4.51 0.21
C LYS A 106 -7.26 3.49 1.33
N VAL A 107 -7.40 2.21 1.03
CA VAL A 107 -7.20 1.13 2.00
C VAL A 107 -5.80 1.22 2.61
N SER A 108 -4.76 1.25 1.79
CA SER A 108 -3.37 1.31 2.25
C SER A 108 -3.07 2.52 3.16
N LYS A 109 -3.60 3.72 2.85
CA LYS A 109 -3.39 4.91 3.67
C LYS A 109 -4.13 4.86 5.01
N THR A 110 -5.38 4.40 5.00
CA THR A 110 -6.21 4.31 6.20
C THR A 110 -5.66 3.26 7.16
N GLU A 111 -5.33 2.09 6.67
CA GLU A 111 -4.73 1.01 7.48
C GLU A 111 -3.41 1.44 8.12
N ALA A 112 -2.56 2.18 7.40
CA ALA A 112 -1.30 2.66 7.93
C ALA A 112 -1.47 3.56 9.17
N VAL A 113 -2.50 4.39 9.22
CA VAL A 113 -2.79 5.27 10.37
C VAL A 113 -3.48 4.50 11.48
N GLN A 114 -4.47 3.67 11.16
CA GLN A 114 -5.18 2.84 12.15
C GLN A 114 -4.25 1.88 12.87
N ALA A 115 -3.31 1.26 12.15
CA ALA A 115 -2.30 0.38 12.74
C ALA A 115 -1.39 1.12 13.74
N ALA A 116 -1.08 2.39 13.49
CA ALA A 116 -0.29 3.20 14.42
C ALA A 116 -1.07 3.59 15.69
N LEU A 117 -2.38 3.76 15.58
CA LEU A 117 -3.26 4.10 16.71
C LEU A 117 -3.64 2.87 17.55
N GLY A 118 -3.60 1.67 16.96
CA GLY A 118 -4.03 0.43 17.60
C GLY A 118 -5.55 0.26 17.68
N GLU A 119 -6.33 1.19 17.10
CA GLU A 119 -7.79 1.15 17.08
C GLU A 119 -8.35 1.67 15.74
N ARG A 120 -9.58 1.30 15.41
CA ARG A 120 -10.31 1.88 14.29
C ARG A 120 -10.81 3.26 14.65
N LEU A 121 -10.55 4.24 13.81
CA LEU A 121 -11.19 5.55 13.88
C LEU A 121 -12.59 5.47 13.25
N ALA A 122 -13.51 6.25 13.81
CA ALA A 122 -14.89 6.34 13.33
C ALA A 122 -14.98 7.03 11.95
#